data_1454f8cc7d56ebd7c2e153888fc3e4a5
#
_entry.id   1454f8cc7d56ebd7c2e153888fc3e4a5
#
_cell.length_a   1.000
_cell.length_b   1.000
_cell.length_c   1.000
_cell.angle_alpha   90.00
_cell.angle_beta   90.00
_cell.angle_gamma   90.00
#
_symmetry.space_group_name_H-M   'P 1'
#
loop_
_entity.id
_entity.type
_entity.pdbx_description
1 polymer ?
#
loop_
_entity_poly.entity_id
_entity_poly.type
_entity_poly.pdbx_seq_one_letter_code
_entity_poly.pdbx_strand_id
1 'polypeptide(L)'
;MMIKFLGNWSSHLGAGHRNSSIIINDRTVIDFGPHSMESLLEKGIDPGNIDAVLITHLHLDHFMGLPELLWYRGSTRVKNVLTVMGPKGIGNAMDQMMKLINTPLNDQYEINVEYVEGKKLDFISVYDGNHIIPDNVYRLDYPEVSIVYTGDTAYSLNVVRAAEDADYLFHEMTYTDAEKERAQLWKHSTYSSVMDVFSDSHCKNLIPTHLTQKSFDLVMEQSKKSAQIIAPVADITV
;
A
#
# COMPACT_ATOMS: atom_id res chain seq x y z
N MET A 1 14.91 8.58 -7.23
CA MET A 1 14.01 7.42 -6.92
C MET A 1 12.76 7.53 -7.77
N MET A 2 12.15 6.39 -8.16
CA MET A 2 10.90 6.36 -8.92
C MET A 2 9.82 5.68 -8.10
N ILE A 3 8.67 6.32 -7.94
CA ILE A 3 7.47 5.74 -7.31
C ILE A 3 6.39 5.66 -8.38
N LYS A 4 5.89 4.45 -8.65
CA LYS A 4 4.83 4.22 -9.63
C LYS A 4 3.56 3.74 -8.94
N PHE A 5 2.41 4.22 -9.38
CA PHE A 5 1.10 3.75 -8.91
C PHE A 5 0.71 2.48 -9.66
N LEU A 6 0.48 1.40 -8.94
CA LEU A 6 -0.19 0.20 -9.49
C LEU A 6 -1.71 0.36 -9.42
N GLY A 7 -2.18 1.13 -8.45
CA GLY A 7 -3.56 1.56 -8.27
C GLY A 7 -3.66 2.59 -7.15
N ASN A 8 -4.82 3.25 -7.03
CA ASN A 8 -5.06 4.29 -6.04
C ASN A 8 -6.51 4.31 -5.52
N TRP A 9 -7.28 3.25 -5.83
CA TRP A 9 -8.70 3.16 -5.49
C TRP A 9 -8.93 2.22 -4.31
N SER A 10 -9.98 2.53 -3.55
CA SER A 10 -10.50 1.65 -2.49
C SER A 10 -11.16 0.40 -3.08
N SER A 11 -11.78 -0.42 -2.23
CA SER A 11 -12.60 -1.55 -2.67
C SER A 11 -13.83 -1.16 -3.53
N HIS A 12 -14.19 0.12 -3.57
CA HIS A 12 -15.28 0.65 -4.41
C HIS A 12 -14.78 0.94 -5.84
N LEU A 13 -14.53 -0.11 -6.60
CA LEU A 13 -13.98 -0.01 -7.94
C LEU A 13 -15.02 0.36 -9.00
N GLY A 14 -14.62 1.21 -9.93
CA GLY A 14 -15.26 1.42 -11.23
C GLY A 14 -14.47 0.75 -12.35
N ALA A 15 -14.98 0.80 -13.57
CA ALA A 15 -14.26 0.25 -14.74
C ALA A 15 -12.90 0.94 -14.91
N GLY A 16 -11.84 0.15 -15.03
CA GLY A 16 -10.46 0.64 -15.15
C GLY A 16 -9.81 1.11 -13.84
N HIS A 17 -10.51 1.03 -12.72
CA HIS A 17 -9.95 1.32 -11.40
C HIS A 17 -9.23 0.10 -10.84
N ARG A 18 -8.17 0.34 -10.05
CA ARG A 18 -7.35 -0.68 -9.40
C ARG A 18 -7.11 -0.30 -7.94
N ASN A 19 -7.06 -1.30 -7.09
CA ASN A 19 -6.87 -1.10 -5.65
C ASN A 19 -5.54 -0.42 -5.35
N SER A 20 -5.50 0.31 -4.24
CA SER A 20 -4.33 1.09 -3.81
C SER A 20 -3.10 0.22 -3.67
N SER A 21 -2.08 0.54 -4.43
CA SER A 21 -0.78 -0.09 -4.39
C SER A 21 0.24 0.81 -5.08
N ILE A 22 1.45 0.85 -4.56
CA ILE A 22 2.58 1.55 -5.18
C ILE A 22 3.78 0.63 -5.31
N ILE A 23 4.65 0.93 -6.26
CA ILE A 23 5.96 0.28 -6.38
C ILE A 23 7.07 1.33 -6.38
N ILE A 24 8.11 1.05 -5.63
CA ILE A 24 9.29 1.90 -5.46
C ILE A 24 10.48 1.24 -6.16
N ASN A 25 11.11 1.99 -7.08
CA ASN A 25 12.30 1.56 -7.86
C ASN A 25 12.12 0.20 -8.57
N ASP A 26 10.89 -0.15 -8.94
CA ASP A 26 10.52 -1.41 -9.59
C ASP A 26 10.90 -2.68 -8.77
N ARG A 27 11.06 -2.54 -7.44
CA ARG A 27 11.56 -3.58 -6.55
C ARG A 27 10.73 -3.80 -5.27
N THR A 28 10.24 -2.73 -4.66
CA THR A 28 9.48 -2.79 -3.40
C THR A 28 8.05 -2.37 -3.65
N VAL A 29 7.10 -3.25 -3.41
CA VAL A 29 5.66 -2.98 -3.54
C VAL A 29 5.06 -2.76 -2.16
N ILE A 30 4.17 -1.78 -2.02
CA ILE A 30 3.35 -1.60 -0.82
C ILE A 30 1.90 -1.85 -1.21
N ASP A 31 1.29 -2.80 -0.52
CA ASP A 31 0.04 -3.48 -0.81
C ASP A 31 0.01 -4.20 -2.17
N PHE A 32 -0.67 -5.32 -2.22
CA PHE A 32 -0.75 -6.16 -3.42
C PHE A 32 -2.17 -6.75 -3.55
N GLY A 33 -3.14 -5.88 -3.79
CA GLY A 33 -4.54 -6.25 -4.00
C GLY A 33 -4.79 -6.92 -5.36
N PRO A 34 -6.04 -7.26 -5.67
CA PRO A 34 -6.44 -7.72 -7.00
C PRO A 34 -5.96 -6.76 -8.11
N HIS A 35 -5.63 -7.31 -9.29
CA HIS A 35 -5.10 -6.58 -10.45
C HIS A 35 -3.69 -5.98 -10.30
N SER A 36 -3.01 -6.12 -9.15
CA SER A 36 -1.62 -5.63 -8.99
C SER A 36 -0.66 -6.31 -9.96
N MET A 37 -0.82 -7.61 -10.23
CA MET A 37 -0.05 -8.33 -11.24
C MET A 37 -0.21 -7.73 -12.64
N GLU A 38 -1.45 -7.48 -13.05
CA GLU A 38 -1.75 -6.87 -14.35
C GLU A 38 -1.13 -5.45 -14.44
N SER A 39 -1.22 -4.66 -13.36
CA SER A 39 -0.60 -3.33 -13.29
C SER A 39 0.92 -3.36 -13.44
N LEU A 40 1.60 -4.33 -12.82
CA LEU A 40 3.06 -4.51 -13.01
C LEU A 40 3.39 -4.78 -14.48
N LEU A 41 2.69 -5.74 -15.10
CA LEU A 41 2.94 -6.14 -16.49
C LEU A 41 2.67 -4.99 -17.47
N GLU A 42 1.59 -4.21 -17.28
CA GLU A 42 1.29 -3.04 -18.10
C GLU A 42 2.37 -1.94 -17.99
N LYS A 43 3.02 -1.82 -16.82
CA LYS A 43 4.15 -0.91 -16.62
C LYS A 43 5.49 -1.49 -17.09
N GLY A 44 5.50 -2.69 -17.70
CA GLY A 44 6.70 -3.37 -18.18
C GLY A 44 7.60 -3.89 -17.06
N ILE A 45 7.06 -4.11 -15.86
CA ILE A 45 7.80 -4.60 -14.69
C ILE A 45 7.63 -6.11 -14.61
N ASP A 46 8.75 -6.83 -14.60
CA ASP A 46 8.73 -8.29 -14.40
C ASP A 46 8.47 -8.60 -12.91
N PRO A 47 7.37 -9.32 -12.59
CA PRO A 47 7.06 -9.71 -11.21
C PRO A 47 8.15 -10.58 -10.55
N GLY A 48 8.98 -11.25 -11.35
CA GLY A 48 10.15 -11.99 -10.88
C GLY A 48 11.23 -11.10 -10.26
N ASN A 49 11.26 -9.82 -10.59
CA ASN A 49 12.24 -8.85 -10.10
C ASN A 49 11.83 -8.15 -8.80
N ILE A 50 10.65 -8.42 -8.27
CA ILE A 50 10.20 -7.85 -6.99
C ILE A 50 11.00 -8.49 -5.86
N ASP A 51 11.62 -7.65 -5.03
CA ASP A 51 12.41 -8.08 -3.87
C ASP A 51 11.60 -8.09 -2.59
N ALA A 52 10.66 -7.13 -2.44
CA ALA A 52 9.85 -6.99 -1.24
C ALA A 52 8.40 -6.61 -1.55
N VAL A 53 7.48 -7.16 -0.76
CA VAL A 53 6.07 -6.74 -0.68
C VAL A 53 5.74 -6.41 0.76
N LEU A 54 5.28 -5.19 1.01
CA LEU A 54 4.85 -4.71 2.32
C LEU A 54 3.33 -4.68 2.35
N ILE A 55 2.70 -5.54 3.13
CA ILE A 55 1.24 -5.62 3.26
C ILE A 55 0.82 -4.85 4.51
N THR A 56 -0.03 -3.84 4.34
CA THR A 56 -0.54 -3.04 5.45
C THR A 56 -1.48 -3.85 6.33
N HIS A 57 -2.46 -4.50 5.74
CA HIS A 57 -3.43 -5.33 6.44
C HIS A 57 -4.07 -6.40 5.53
N LEU A 58 -4.89 -7.28 6.13
CA LEU A 58 -5.41 -8.46 5.44
C LEU A 58 -6.83 -8.28 4.87
N HIS A 59 -7.25 -7.07 4.51
CA HIS A 59 -8.43 -6.90 3.67
C HIS A 59 -8.13 -7.30 2.23
N LEU A 60 -9.16 -7.78 1.55
CA LEU A 60 -9.07 -8.34 0.19
C LEU A 60 -8.34 -7.41 -0.78
N ASP A 61 -8.67 -6.15 -0.78
CA ASP A 61 -8.16 -5.13 -1.71
C ASP A 61 -6.70 -4.73 -1.46
N HIS A 62 -6.08 -5.20 -0.37
CA HIS A 62 -4.68 -4.91 -0.04
C HIS A 62 -3.74 -6.10 -0.21
N PHE A 63 -4.24 -7.37 -0.16
CA PHE A 63 -3.31 -8.49 -0.20
C PHE A 63 -3.70 -9.66 -1.12
N MET A 64 -4.92 -9.70 -1.67
CA MET A 64 -5.41 -10.86 -2.43
C MET A 64 -4.73 -11.07 -3.80
N GLY A 65 -3.93 -10.16 -4.28
CA GLY A 65 -3.04 -10.40 -5.44
C GLY A 65 -1.75 -11.15 -5.08
N LEU A 66 -1.37 -11.18 -3.79
CA LEU A 66 -0.13 -11.83 -3.36
C LEU A 66 -0.06 -13.34 -3.67
N PRO A 67 -1.13 -14.14 -3.51
CA PRO A 67 -1.13 -15.54 -3.97
C PRO A 67 -0.80 -15.70 -5.45
N GLU A 68 -1.29 -14.80 -6.31
CA GLU A 68 -1.00 -14.79 -7.74
C GLU A 68 0.49 -14.52 -8.01
N LEU A 69 1.08 -13.55 -7.32
CA LEU A 69 2.52 -13.27 -7.41
C LEU A 69 3.36 -14.49 -7.00
N LEU A 70 3.01 -15.13 -5.88
CA LEU A 70 3.71 -16.34 -5.41
C LEU A 70 3.56 -17.48 -6.41
N TRP A 71 2.37 -17.66 -6.96
CA TRP A 71 2.13 -18.65 -8.01
C TRP A 71 2.98 -18.40 -9.26
N TYR A 72 3.01 -17.16 -9.74
CA TYR A 72 3.84 -16.76 -10.87
C TYR A 72 5.32 -17.07 -10.62
N ARG A 73 5.85 -16.67 -9.45
CA ARG A 73 7.26 -16.89 -9.08
C ARG A 73 7.61 -18.37 -9.00
N GLY A 74 6.73 -19.20 -8.47
CA GLY A 74 6.91 -20.66 -8.44
C GLY A 74 6.90 -21.28 -9.83
N SER A 75 5.94 -20.93 -10.67
CA SER A 75 5.78 -21.48 -12.03
C SER A 75 6.89 -21.04 -12.99
N THR A 76 7.42 -19.85 -12.82
CA THR A 76 8.55 -19.30 -13.60
C THR A 76 9.92 -19.59 -12.97
N ARG A 77 9.95 -20.30 -11.83
CA ARG A 77 11.17 -20.73 -11.12
C ARG A 77 12.09 -19.55 -10.73
N VAL A 78 11.51 -18.48 -10.24
CA VAL A 78 12.25 -17.34 -9.70
C VAL A 78 13.07 -17.77 -8.49
N LYS A 79 14.39 -17.53 -8.48
CA LYS A 79 15.32 -18.04 -7.45
C LYS A 79 15.60 -17.08 -6.32
N ASN A 80 15.52 -15.76 -6.56
CA ASN A 80 15.68 -14.79 -5.48
C ASN A 80 14.54 -14.90 -4.47
N VAL A 81 14.83 -14.71 -3.21
CA VAL A 81 13.85 -14.71 -2.13
C VAL A 81 12.99 -13.46 -2.24
N LEU A 82 11.67 -13.63 -2.10
CA LEU A 82 10.74 -12.51 -1.92
C LEU A 82 10.55 -12.28 -0.41
N THR A 83 10.87 -11.10 0.06
CA THR A 83 10.53 -10.70 1.43
C THR A 83 9.09 -10.18 1.45
N VAL A 84 8.22 -10.81 2.23
CA VAL A 84 6.85 -10.35 2.48
C VAL A 84 6.76 -9.87 3.92
N MET A 85 6.70 -8.55 4.11
CA MET A 85 6.47 -7.96 5.42
C MET A 85 4.99 -7.65 5.58
N GLY A 86 4.41 -7.98 6.75
CA GLY A 86 3.00 -7.77 6.97
C GLY A 86 2.57 -7.83 8.43
N PRO A 87 1.28 -7.70 8.71
CA PRO A 87 0.75 -7.82 10.06
C PRO A 87 0.94 -9.25 10.58
N LYS A 88 0.86 -9.38 11.90
CA LYS A 88 0.97 -10.70 12.55
C LYS A 88 -0.03 -11.69 11.94
N GLY A 89 0.47 -12.86 11.53
CA GLY A 89 -0.31 -13.93 10.91
C GLY A 89 -0.29 -13.93 9.38
N ILE A 90 0.43 -13.01 8.72
CA ILE A 90 0.53 -12.96 7.25
C ILE A 90 1.04 -14.27 6.67
N GLY A 91 2.10 -14.86 7.25
CA GLY A 91 2.65 -16.13 6.79
C GLY A 91 1.62 -17.27 6.87
N ASN A 92 0.91 -17.38 8.01
CA ASN A 92 -0.13 -18.39 8.17
C ASN A 92 -1.32 -18.16 7.21
N ALA A 93 -1.73 -16.93 6.99
CA ALA A 93 -2.80 -16.62 6.03
C ALA A 93 -2.40 -17.06 4.62
N MET A 94 -1.18 -16.75 4.18
CA MET A 94 -0.66 -17.16 2.88
C MET A 94 -0.54 -18.68 2.75
N ASP A 95 -0.04 -19.38 3.76
CA ASP A 95 0.06 -20.85 3.76
C ASP A 95 -1.32 -21.51 3.59
N GLN A 96 -2.34 -20.97 4.26
CA GLN A 96 -3.71 -21.48 4.12
C GLN A 96 -4.26 -21.22 2.71
N MET A 97 -4.02 -20.04 2.14
CA MET A 97 -4.47 -19.71 0.80
C MET A 97 -3.78 -20.55 -0.27
N MET A 98 -2.45 -20.72 -0.17
CA MET A 98 -1.69 -21.53 -1.12
C MET A 98 -2.11 -23.03 -1.05
N LYS A 99 -2.49 -23.53 0.10
CA LYS A 99 -3.11 -24.86 0.25
C LYS A 99 -4.49 -24.94 -0.39
N LEU A 100 -5.34 -23.93 -0.18
CA LEU A 100 -6.70 -23.89 -0.72
C LEU A 100 -6.71 -23.89 -2.26
N ILE A 101 -5.76 -23.22 -2.90
CA ILE A 101 -5.63 -23.19 -4.36
C ILE A 101 -4.83 -24.38 -4.92
N ASN A 102 -4.56 -25.41 -4.11
CA ASN A 102 -3.84 -26.62 -4.50
C ASN A 102 -2.49 -26.34 -5.18
N THR A 103 -1.70 -25.44 -4.60
CA THR A 103 -0.37 -25.12 -5.11
C THR A 103 0.49 -26.39 -5.17
N PRO A 104 1.05 -26.74 -6.34
CA PRO A 104 1.91 -27.92 -6.44
C PRO A 104 3.25 -27.64 -5.74
N LEU A 105 3.49 -28.31 -4.61
CA LEU A 105 4.76 -28.24 -3.89
C LEU A 105 5.63 -29.43 -4.29
N ASN A 106 6.50 -29.26 -5.25
CA ASN A 106 7.47 -30.26 -5.71
C ASN A 106 8.74 -29.58 -6.22
N ASP A 107 9.77 -30.34 -6.53
CA ASP A 107 11.09 -29.85 -6.98
C ASP A 107 11.03 -28.96 -8.26
N GLN A 108 9.92 -28.98 -8.97
CA GLN A 108 9.71 -28.15 -10.17
C GLN A 108 8.95 -26.86 -9.89
N TYR A 109 8.35 -26.72 -8.69
CA TYR A 109 7.55 -25.60 -8.27
C TYR A 109 7.96 -25.18 -6.85
N GLU A 110 8.96 -24.32 -6.77
CA GLU A 110 9.49 -23.83 -5.51
C GLU A 110 9.17 -22.34 -5.35
N ILE A 111 8.59 -21.97 -4.23
CA ILE A 111 8.32 -20.57 -3.86
C ILE A 111 9.33 -20.14 -2.82
N ASN A 112 10.26 -19.29 -3.23
CA ASN A 112 11.25 -18.71 -2.33
C ASN A 112 10.68 -17.43 -1.71
N VAL A 113 10.08 -17.55 -0.52
CA VAL A 113 9.47 -16.44 0.22
C VAL A 113 9.90 -16.46 1.68
N GLU A 114 10.14 -15.28 2.23
CA GLU A 114 10.37 -15.06 3.67
C GLU A 114 9.29 -14.11 4.20
N TYR A 115 8.62 -14.50 5.29
CA TYR A 115 7.61 -13.68 5.94
C TYR A 115 8.22 -12.96 7.15
N VAL A 116 8.04 -11.63 7.20
CA VAL A 116 8.52 -10.77 8.28
C VAL A 116 7.34 -10.13 9.00
N GLU A 117 7.19 -10.46 10.28
CA GLU A 117 6.16 -9.93 11.17
C GLU A 117 6.84 -9.10 12.26
N GLY A 118 6.99 -7.81 12.04
CA GLY A 118 7.75 -7.00 13.01
C GLY A 118 7.54 -5.50 12.86
N LYS A 119 8.14 -4.76 13.78
CA LYS A 119 8.04 -3.30 13.82
C LYS A 119 9.16 -2.58 13.09
N LYS A 120 10.18 -3.31 12.64
CA LYS A 120 11.33 -2.73 11.93
C LYS A 120 12.02 -3.78 11.07
N LEU A 121 12.42 -3.38 9.88
CA LEU A 121 13.30 -4.14 8.99
C LEU A 121 14.18 -3.13 8.22
N ASP A 122 15.49 -3.17 8.44
CA ASP A 122 16.46 -2.25 7.82
C ASP A 122 16.02 -0.76 7.95
N PHE A 123 15.73 -0.12 6.82
CA PHE A 123 15.25 1.27 6.72
C PHE A 123 13.73 1.40 6.81
N ILE A 124 13.01 0.30 7.10
CA ILE A 124 11.55 0.28 7.21
C ILE A 124 11.15 0.25 8.69
N SER A 125 10.35 1.21 9.11
CA SER A 125 9.72 1.26 10.43
C SER A 125 8.22 1.06 10.29
N VAL A 126 7.61 0.37 11.27
CA VAL A 126 6.17 0.06 11.28
C VAL A 126 5.51 0.67 12.48
N TYR A 127 4.41 1.35 12.24
CA TYR A 127 3.53 1.93 13.25
C TYR A 127 2.14 1.29 13.14
N ASP A 128 1.35 1.35 14.21
CA ASP A 128 -0.01 0.83 14.18
C ASP A 128 -0.97 1.90 13.63
N GLY A 129 -1.72 1.56 12.59
CA GLY A 129 -2.85 2.34 12.11
C GLY A 129 -4.08 2.23 13.04
N ASN A 130 -5.09 3.03 12.78
CA ASN A 130 -6.37 2.99 13.51
C ASN A 130 -7.49 2.47 12.60
N HIS A 131 -7.47 1.16 12.35
CA HIS A 131 -8.44 0.51 11.49
C HIS A 131 -9.25 -0.56 12.24
N ILE A 132 -10.26 -1.18 11.60
CA ILE A 132 -11.11 -2.21 12.20
C ILE A 132 -10.39 -3.55 12.42
N ILE A 133 -9.31 -3.79 11.68
CA ILE A 133 -8.36 -4.89 11.88
C ILE A 133 -6.95 -4.32 12.05
N PRO A 134 -5.97 -5.10 12.53
CA PRO A 134 -4.58 -4.63 12.62
C PRO A 134 -4.08 -4.13 11.28
N ASP A 135 -3.62 -2.88 11.23
CA ASP A 135 -3.08 -2.21 10.08
C ASP A 135 -1.68 -1.68 10.39
N ASN A 136 -0.74 -1.89 9.45
CA ASN A 136 0.63 -1.42 9.51
C ASN A 136 0.80 -0.15 8.68
N VAL A 137 1.18 0.93 9.34
CA VAL A 137 1.67 2.13 8.67
C VAL A 137 3.16 1.97 8.44
N TYR A 138 3.61 2.03 7.20
CA TYR A 138 5.01 1.88 6.84
C TYR A 138 5.68 3.25 6.67
N ARG A 139 6.83 3.43 7.33
CA ARG A 139 7.77 4.51 7.07
C ARG A 139 9.05 3.92 6.50
N LEU A 140 9.45 4.39 5.33
CA LEU A 140 10.67 3.99 4.62
C LEU A 140 11.63 5.18 4.61
N ASP A 141 12.76 5.07 5.30
CA ASP A 141 13.78 6.11 5.40
C ASP A 141 14.97 5.76 4.48
N TYR A 142 14.89 6.19 3.23
CA TYR A 142 16.01 6.10 2.29
C TYR A 142 17.02 7.25 2.55
N PRO A 143 18.27 7.16 2.09
CA PRO A 143 19.29 8.19 2.36
C PRO A 143 18.88 9.60 1.94
N GLU A 144 18.07 9.74 0.90
CA GLU A 144 17.73 11.04 0.30
C GLU A 144 16.25 11.41 0.44
N VAL A 145 15.39 10.47 0.86
CA VAL A 145 13.95 10.67 0.91
C VAL A 145 13.28 9.75 1.91
N SER A 146 12.31 10.27 2.64
CA SER A 146 11.43 9.52 3.53
C SER A 146 10.01 9.43 2.97
N ILE A 147 9.46 8.21 2.98
CA ILE A 147 8.13 7.90 2.45
C ILE A 147 7.31 7.25 3.54
N VAL A 148 6.08 7.71 3.72
CA VAL A 148 5.10 7.07 4.61
C VAL A 148 3.90 6.61 3.81
N TYR A 149 3.45 5.38 4.05
CA TYR A 149 2.24 4.79 3.48
C TYR A 149 1.35 4.26 4.60
N THR A 150 0.13 4.78 4.69
CA THR A 150 -0.70 4.57 5.89
C THR A 150 -1.48 3.25 5.90
N GLY A 151 -1.72 2.62 4.75
CA GLY A 151 -2.81 1.65 4.68
C GLY A 151 -4.14 2.33 4.99
N ASP A 152 -5.08 1.57 5.56
CA ASP A 152 -6.40 2.08 5.94
C ASP A 152 -6.41 2.53 7.41
N THR A 153 -6.82 3.76 7.63
CA THR A 153 -6.77 4.35 8.97
C THR A 153 -7.71 5.54 9.14
N ALA A 154 -8.36 5.65 10.29
CA ALA A 154 -8.83 6.94 10.79
C ALA A 154 -7.65 7.76 11.33
N TYR A 155 -7.88 9.03 11.65
CA TYR A 155 -6.89 9.87 12.33
C TYR A 155 -6.25 9.14 13.54
N SER A 156 -4.95 9.18 13.63
CA SER A 156 -4.18 8.54 14.69
C SER A 156 -2.87 9.28 14.98
N LEU A 157 -2.53 9.45 16.24
CA LEU A 157 -1.24 10.01 16.65
C LEU A 157 -0.06 9.12 16.21
N ASN A 158 -0.26 7.83 16.03
CA ASN A 158 0.78 6.95 15.48
C ASN A 158 1.06 7.26 14.00
N VAL A 159 0.01 7.58 13.22
CA VAL A 159 0.15 8.02 11.83
C VAL A 159 0.88 9.36 11.78
N VAL A 160 0.51 10.32 12.64
CA VAL A 160 1.22 11.61 12.75
C VAL A 160 2.70 11.39 13.05
N ARG A 161 3.04 10.53 14.03
CA ARG A 161 4.44 10.20 14.38
C ARG A 161 5.18 9.50 13.24
N ALA A 162 4.51 8.59 12.54
CA ALA A 162 5.11 7.93 11.38
C ALA A 162 5.46 8.95 10.28
N ALA A 163 4.59 9.94 10.07
CA ALA A 163 4.70 10.96 9.04
C ALA A 163 5.54 12.19 9.46
N GLU A 164 6.03 12.25 10.71
CA GLU A 164 6.77 13.40 11.23
C GLU A 164 7.96 13.75 10.32
N ASP A 165 7.94 14.99 9.79
CA ASP A 165 8.93 15.55 8.87
C ASP A 165 9.22 14.70 7.61
N ALA A 166 8.32 13.78 7.22
CA ALA A 166 8.51 12.96 6.04
C ALA A 166 8.44 13.79 4.74
N ASP A 167 9.15 13.33 3.70
CA ASP A 167 9.10 13.99 2.38
C ASP A 167 7.79 13.71 1.66
N TYR A 168 7.26 12.48 1.78
CA TYR A 168 6.03 12.06 1.12
C TYR A 168 5.15 11.24 2.07
N LEU A 169 3.89 11.67 2.19
CA LEU A 169 2.84 10.95 2.92
C LEU A 169 1.79 10.44 1.92
N PHE A 170 1.78 9.14 1.67
CA PHE A 170 0.69 8.44 1.00
C PHE A 170 -0.36 8.08 2.05
N HIS A 171 -1.46 8.81 2.06
CA HIS A 171 -2.52 8.65 3.06
C HIS A 171 -3.85 8.29 2.40
N GLU A 172 -4.53 7.28 2.95
CA GLU A 172 -5.88 6.96 2.50
C GLU A 172 -6.82 8.16 2.69
N MET A 173 -7.70 8.36 1.73
CA MET A 173 -8.79 9.35 1.80
C MET A 173 -10.05 8.77 1.17
N THR A 174 -10.58 7.74 1.78
CA THR A 174 -11.72 6.98 1.26
C THR A 174 -12.97 7.84 1.15
N TYR A 175 -13.19 8.73 2.11
CA TYR A 175 -14.43 9.50 2.21
C TYR A 175 -14.20 11.02 2.14
N THR A 176 -15.24 11.73 1.70
CA THR A 176 -15.34 13.18 1.86
C THR A 176 -15.88 13.54 3.24
N ASP A 177 -15.77 14.81 3.67
CA ASP A 177 -16.29 15.26 4.98
C ASP A 177 -17.80 15.12 5.10
N ALA A 178 -18.52 15.12 3.98
CA ALA A 178 -19.97 14.84 3.95
C ALA A 178 -20.31 13.39 4.35
N GLU A 179 -19.33 12.49 4.35
CA GLU A 179 -19.46 11.07 4.69
C GLU A 179 -18.79 10.72 6.03
N LYS A 180 -18.58 11.70 6.91
CA LYS A 180 -17.84 11.57 8.18
C LYS A 180 -18.34 10.43 9.07
N GLU A 181 -19.67 10.25 9.18
CA GLU A 181 -20.25 9.17 9.98
C GLU A 181 -19.84 7.78 9.45
N ARG A 182 -19.82 7.64 8.12
CA ARG A 182 -19.39 6.41 7.47
C ARG A 182 -17.90 6.16 7.64
N ALA A 183 -17.07 7.21 7.52
CA ALA A 183 -15.65 7.15 7.79
C ALA A 183 -15.37 6.69 9.23
N GLN A 184 -16.07 7.23 10.21
CA GLN A 184 -15.94 6.84 11.62
C GLN A 184 -16.35 5.38 11.86
N LEU A 185 -17.45 4.92 11.25
CA LEU A 185 -17.95 3.55 11.38
C LEU A 185 -16.91 2.52 10.92
N TRP A 186 -16.26 2.78 9.79
CA TRP A 186 -15.32 1.86 9.16
C TRP A 186 -13.86 2.18 9.46
N LYS A 187 -13.62 3.20 10.31
CA LYS A 187 -12.27 3.70 10.65
C LYS A 187 -11.43 4.03 9.43
N HIS A 188 -12.01 4.80 8.54
CA HIS A 188 -11.33 5.43 7.41
C HIS A 188 -11.21 6.95 7.61
N SER A 189 -10.45 7.59 6.72
CA SER A 189 -10.23 9.03 6.76
C SER A 189 -11.13 9.80 5.80
N THR A 190 -11.48 11.03 6.22
CA THR A 190 -12.07 12.08 5.39
C THR A 190 -11.00 13.10 5.02
N TYR A 191 -11.33 14.02 4.09
CA TYR A 191 -10.42 15.09 3.69
C TYR A 191 -9.89 15.89 4.91
N SER A 192 -10.79 16.35 5.80
CA SER A 192 -10.36 17.12 6.98
C SER A 192 -9.43 16.33 7.89
N SER A 193 -9.72 15.04 8.15
CA SER A 193 -8.86 14.23 9.01
C SER A 193 -7.49 13.94 8.40
N VAL A 194 -7.40 13.81 7.07
CA VAL A 194 -6.12 13.70 6.36
C VAL A 194 -5.32 15.00 6.46
N MET A 195 -6.00 16.14 6.31
CA MET A 195 -5.34 17.46 6.45
C MET A 195 -4.86 17.72 7.88
N ASP A 196 -5.58 17.23 8.90
CA ASP A 196 -5.12 17.28 10.29
C ASP A 196 -3.80 16.48 10.46
N VAL A 197 -3.74 15.23 9.97
CA VAL A 197 -2.51 14.43 9.98
C VAL A 197 -1.38 15.14 9.23
N PHE A 198 -1.65 15.65 8.03
CA PHE A 198 -0.66 16.32 7.21
C PHE A 198 -0.07 17.57 7.89
N SER A 199 -0.95 18.38 8.51
CA SER A 199 -0.54 19.56 9.26
C SER A 199 0.25 19.20 10.53
N ASP A 200 -0.25 18.26 11.32
CA ASP A 200 0.34 17.90 12.60
C ASP A 200 1.71 17.19 12.45
N SER A 201 1.91 16.48 11.34
CA SER A 201 3.15 15.77 11.03
C SER A 201 4.24 16.64 10.40
N HIS A 202 3.92 17.85 9.93
CA HIS A 202 4.83 18.71 9.15
C HIS A 202 5.41 18.02 7.91
N CYS A 203 4.72 17.02 7.36
CA CYS A 203 5.13 16.33 6.15
C CYS A 203 5.16 17.31 4.97
N LYS A 204 6.10 17.12 4.02
CA LYS A 204 6.31 18.07 2.91
C LYS A 204 5.29 17.93 1.79
N ASN A 205 4.92 16.68 1.44
CA ASN A 205 4.01 16.39 0.34
C ASN A 205 2.98 15.33 0.74
N LEU A 206 1.72 15.58 0.41
CA LEU A 206 0.59 14.68 0.63
C LEU A 206 0.15 14.05 -0.70
N ILE A 207 0.06 12.74 -0.74
CA ILE A 207 -0.50 11.98 -1.85
C ILE A 207 -1.71 11.19 -1.33
N PRO A 208 -2.93 11.67 -1.55
CA PRO A 208 -4.13 10.91 -1.17
C PRO A 208 -4.28 9.64 -2.00
N THR A 209 -4.55 8.52 -1.34
CA THR A 209 -4.73 7.19 -1.94
C THR A 209 -6.03 6.53 -1.44
N HIS A 210 -6.31 5.30 -1.86
CA HIS A 210 -7.48 4.53 -1.44
C HIS A 210 -8.79 5.29 -1.65
N LEU A 211 -8.96 5.82 -2.86
CA LEU A 211 -9.99 6.79 -3.20
C LEU A 211 -11.31 6.13 -3.64
N THR A 212 -12.41 6.81 -3.39
CA THR A 212 -13.68 6.64 -4.09
C THR A 212 -13.81 7.72 -5.17
N GLN A 213 -14.80 7.64 -6.06
CA GLN A 213 -14.98 8.68 -7.09
C GLN A 213 -15.12 10.07 -6.48
N LYS A 214 -15.89 10.21 -5.40
CA LYS A 214 -16.11 11.52 -4.76
C LYS A 214 -14.82 12.09 -4.15
N SER A 215 -14.06 11.25 -3.46
CA SER A 215 -12.81 11.70 -2.87
C SER A 215 -11.74 11.96 -3.94
N PHE A 216 -11.71 11.19 -5.03
CA PHE A 216 -10.85 11.46 -6.17
C PHE A 216 -11.14 12.84 -6.81
N ASP A 217 -12.42 13.14 -7.07
CA ASP A 217 -12.81 14.44 -7.64
C ASP A 217 -12.38 15.59 -6.73
N LEU A 218 -12.52 15.42 -5.40
CA LEU A 218 -12.05 16.39 -4.40
C LEU A 218 -10.51 16.55 -4.44
N VAL A 219 -9.75 15.43 -4.49
CA VAL A 219 -8.28 15.48 -4.61
C VAL A 219 -7.85 16.23 -5.87
N MET A 220 -8.50 15.96 -7.01
CA MET A 220 -8.20 16.66 -8.28
C MET A 220 -8.49 18.16 -8.20
N GLU A 221 -9.45 18.58 -7.39
CA GLU A 221 -9.72 20.01 -7.13
C GLU A 221 -8.65 20.62 -6.20
N GLN A 222 -8.33 19.94 -5.10
CA GLN A 222 -7.41 20.48 -4.08
C GLN A 222 -5.96 20.51 -4.58
N SER A 223 -5.52 19.56 -5.39
CA SER A 223 -4.18 19.55 -5.99
C SER A 223 -3.91 20.76 -6.92
N LYS A 224 -4.96 21.36 -7.48
CA LYS A 224 -4.83 22.62 -8.25
C LYS A 224 -4.64 23.86 -7.35
N LYS A 225 -5.01 23.76 -6.07
CA LYS A 225 -4.94 24.86 -5.10
C LYS A 225 -3.67 24.83 -4.25
N SER A 226 -3.07 23.66 -4.08
CA SER A 226 -1.87 23.46 -3.28
C SER A 226 -0.88 22.56 -4.01
N ALA A 227 0.34 23.03 -4.20
CA ALA A 227 1.43 22.24 -4.78
C ALA A 227 1.90 21.08 -3.87
N GLN A 228 1.58 21.13 -2.58
CA GLN A 228 1.91 20.08 -1.62
C GLN A 228 0.93 18.90 -1.67
N ILE A 229 -0.24 19.06 -2.29
CA ILE A 229 -1.20 17.98 -2.51
C ILE A 229 -1.02 17.45 -3.93
N ILE A 230 -0.43 16.28 -4.05
CA ILE A 230 -0.12 15.64 -5.34
C ILE A 230 -1.23 14.64 -5.67
N ALA A 231 -1.93 14.87 -6.79
CA ALA A 231 -2.94 13.94 -7.26
C ALA A 231 -2.27 12.63 -7.75
N PRO A 232 -2.78 11.43 -7.39
CA PRO A 232 -2.14 10.15 -7.72
C PRO A 232 -2.50 9.69 -9.14
N VAL A 233 -2.22 10.55 -10.14
CA VAL A 233 -2.55 10.32 -11.57
C VAL A 233 -1.32 10.08 -12.45
N ALA A 234 -0.12 10.32 -11.93
CA ALA A 234 1.14 10.12 -12.63
C ALA A 234 2.22 9.59 -11.67
N ASP A 235 3.15 8.81 -12.22
CA ASP A 235 4.29 8.32 -11.47
C ASP A 235 5.17 9.49 -10.97
N ILE A 236 5.80 9.33 -9.81
CA ILE A 236 6.55 10.38 -9.11
C ILE A 236 8.05 10.08 -9.22
N THR A 237 8.82 11.05 -9.71
CA THR A 237 10.29 11.04 -9.65
C THR A 237 10.75 11.89 -8.48
N VAL A 238 11.53 11.31 -7.59
CA VAL A 238 12.11 11.94 -6.39
C VAL A 238 13.61 12.07 -6.53
#